data_f3fc61cdf8b0952584b6e29e8b0d347e
#
_entry.id   f3fc61cdf8b0952584b6e29e8b0d347e
#
_cell.length_a   1.000
_cell.length_b   1.000
_cell.length_c   1.000
_cell.angle_alpha   90.00
_cell.angle_beta   90.00
_cell.angle_gamma   90.00
#
_symmetry.space_group_name_H-M   'P 1'
#
loop_
_entity.id
_entity.type
_entity.pdbx_description
1 polymer ?
#
loop_
_entity_poly.entity_id
_entity_poly.type
_entity_poly.pdbx_seq_one_letter_code
_entity_poly.pdbx_strand_id
1 'polypeptide(L)'
;MKGLLLTSLAALLYALSFEPVAIWFFAPIAYALLFWVLNNFQSKIVHVSLFAFLSNLVILSWTNSFVGSIPWILLSLLQIIYILPLGFFARKSRSAPLFIFLVLLSESLKSRIPFGGFAWTRIAFSQIDSPYSPLVSVVGITALSGITLLVSYLLLHPNRRIALLLFTLFVASQLAPTSSHSVDSLNVLAIQGGVPERGLNFNARAQAVLDLHIRTSLRDRDGSEDLIIWPENAIDVDPLKNFVAERKLNGLIKTIDAELLAGAIVQEAGLRNTSILFDNSGAAKSIYIKRKLTPFGEYIPLRPIAEFISPYAEDVTDFTAGNTRVIHEVQGHQIGSVICYEVLTDGLVRDIASSSDLLVVHTNSATFSGSSEGMQQLAITRLRAIESGKSIISVSTTGPSAIVNPRGAVLQLLEDGEIGSLKARVPLISTGTIATRLGGWLEVAVLLLAGFFTFASLRRERYSL
;
A
#
# COMPACT_ATOMS: atom_id res chain seq x y z
N MET A 1 -23.22 -28.17 -3.24
CA MET A 1 -23.58 -27.30 -2.11
C MET A 1 -22.49 -27.22 -1.05
N LYS A 2 -22.05 -28.33 -0.39
CA LYS A 2 -21.01 -28.31 0.65
C LYS A 2 -19.69 -27.66 0.22
N GLY A 3 -19.18 -27.96 -0.98
CA GLY A 3 -17.94 -27.34 -1.49
C GLY A 3 -18.05 -25.82 -1.67
N LEU A 4 -19.18 -25.32 -2.16
CA LEU A 4 -19.40 -23.87 -2.33
C LEU A 4 -19.47 -23.17 -0.97
N LEU A 5 -20.13 -23.74 0.03
CA LEU A 5 -20.16 -23.18 1.39
C LEU A 5 -18.75 -23.08 2.00
N LEU A 6 -17.93 -24.12 1.84
CA LEU A 6 -16.54 -24.10 2.33
C LEU A 6 -15.68 -23.07 1.58
N THR A 7 -15.90 -22.91 0.28
CA THR A 7 -15.22 -21.86 -0.51
C THR A 7 -15.63 -20.46 -0.05
N SER A 8 -16.91 -20.23 0.21
CA SER A 8 -17.41 -18.95 0.72
C SER A 8 -16.85 -18.67 2.12
N LEU A 9 -16.74 -19.69 2.98
CA LEU A 9 -16.08 -19.55 4.28
C LEU A 9 -14.60 -19.19 4.12
N ALA A 10 -13.87 -19.86 3.21
CA ALA A 10 -12.47 -19.52 2.91
C ALA A 10 -12.33 -18.07 2.43
N ALA A 11 -13.22 -17.61 1.54
CA ALA A 11 -13.21 -16.23 1.06
C ALA A 11 -13.46 -15.23 2.19
N LEU A 12 -14.40 -15.51 3.08
CA LEU A 12 -14.69 -14.67 4.24
C LEU A 12 -13.49 -14.62 5.21
N LEU A 13 -12.90 -15.77 5.54
CA LEU A 13 -11.69 -15.81 6.39
C LEU A 13 -10.56 -14.99 5.78
N TYR A 14 -10.34 -15.11 4.46
CA TYR A 14 -9.32 -14.29 3.79
C TYR A 14 -9.64 -12.80 3.89
N ALA A 15 -10.89 -12.41 3.69
CA ALA A 15 -11.29 -11.01 3.83
C ALA A 15 -11.09 -10.48 5.25
N LEU A 16 -11.43 -11.27 6.28
CA LEU A 16 -11.24 -10.90 7.69
C LEU A 16 -9.76 -10.86 8.12
N SER A 17 -8.82 -11.29 7.29
CA SER A 17 -7.40 -11.10 7.55
C SER A 17 -6.89 -9.69 7.19
N PHE A 18 -7.70 -8.89 6.50
CA PHE A 18 -7.43 -7.48 6.20
C PHE A 18 -8.13 -6.56 7.20
N GLU A 19 -7.65 -5.31 7.25
CA GLU A 19 -8.31 -4.26 8.01
C GLU A 19 -9.77 -4.06 7.54
N PRO A 20 -10.70 -3.75 8.45
CA PRO A 20 -10.48 -3.32 9.85
C PRO A 20 -10.42 -4.48 10.86
N VAL A 21 -10.59 -5.74 10.46
CA VAL A 21 -10.59 -6.90 11.39
C VAL A 21 -9.15 -7.37 11.67
N ALA A 22 -8.31 -7.46 10.64
CA ALA A 22 -6.86 -7.69 10.70
C ALA A 22 -6.41 -8.97 11.43
N ILE A 23 -7.19 -10.05 11.39
CA ILE A 23 -6.80 -11.33 12.01
C ILE A 23 -5.87 -12.08 11.06
N TRP A 24 -4.56 -11.83 11.14
CA TRP A 24 -3.55 -12.31 10.20
C TRP A 24 -3.58 -13.82 9.95
N PHE A 25 -3.84 -14.65 10.97
CA PHE A 25 -3.84 -16.11 10.84
C PHE A 25 -5.06 -16.67 10.09
N PHE A 26 -6.06 -15.86 9.78
CA PHE A 26 -7.16 -16.26 8.91
C PHE A 26 -6.73 -16.42 7.45
N ALA A 27 -5.71 -15.70 6.98
CA ALA A 27 -5.21 -15.89 5.62
C ALA A 27 -4.63 -17.30 5.40
N PRO A 28 -3.69 -17.82 6.21
CA PRO A 28 -3.22 -19.19 6.03
C PRO A 28 -4.33 -20.25 6.20
N ILE A 29 -5.32 -20.04 7.08
CA ILE A 29 -6.47 -20.94 7.22
C ILE A 29 -7.35 -20.91 5.96
N ALA A 30 -7.60 -19.73 5.41
CA ALA A 30 -8.38 -19.54 4.18
C ALA A 30 -7.76 -20.28 2.98
N TYR A 31 -6.46 -20.12 2.77
CA TYR A 31 -5.75 -20.80 1.68
C TYR A 31 -5.62 -22.31 1.93
N ALA A 32 -5.48 -22.75 3.18
CA ALA A 32 -5.55 -24.16 3.53
C ALA A 32 -6.92 -24.75 3.14
N LEU A 33 -8.00 -24.06 3.52
CA LEU A 33 -9.36 -24.52 3.20
C LEU A 33 -9.60 -24.50 1.68
N LEU A 34 -9.15 -23.47 0.95
CA LEU A 34 -9.23 -23.42 -0.51
C LEU A 34 -8.47 -24.58 -1.14
N PHE A 35 -7.23 -24.86 -0.71
CA PHE A 35 -6.43 -25.96 -1.22
C PHE A 35 -7.12 -27.31 -0.95
N TRP A 36 -7.68 -27.50 0.24
CA TRP A 36 -8.46 -28.68 0.58
C TRP A 36 -9.69 -28.84 -0.31
N VAL A 37 -10.46 -27.76 -0.54
CA VAL A 37 -11.62 -27.76 -1.44
C VAL A 37 -11.22 -28.15 -2.86
N LEU A 38 -10.12 -27.60 -3.36
CA LEU A 38 -9.61 -27.91 -4.71
C LEU A 38 -9.19 -29.37 -4.84
N ASN A 39 -8.80 -30.04 -3.76
CA ASN A 39 -8.41 -31.45 -3.80
C ASN A 39 -9.59 -32.41 -3.65
N ASN A 40 -10.72 -31.96 -3.05
CA ASN A 40 -11.82 -32.87 -2.68
C ASN A 40 -13.10 -32.64 -3.49
N PHE A 41 -13.29 -31.50 -4.14
CA PHE A 41 -14.51 -31.21 -4.91
C PHE A 41 -14.20 -31.01 -6.40
N GLN A 42 -15.22 -31.25 -7.24
CA GLN A 42 -15.20 -30.96 -8.67
C GLN A 42 -15.33 -29.45 -8.94
N SER A 43 -15.34 -29.05 -10.21
CA SER A 43 -15.57 -27.66 -10.63
C SER A 43 -14.55 -26.66 -10.05
N LYS A 44 -13.26 -27.01 -10.10
CA LYS A 44 -12.15 -26.23 -9.54
C LYS A 44 -12.18 -24.75 -9.93
N ILE A 45 -12.49 -24.47 -11.21
CA ILE A 45 -12.62 -23.10 -11.73
C ILE A 45 -13.68 -22.32 -10.96
N VAL A 46 -14.85 -22.94 -10.70
CA VAL A 46 -15.94 -22.29 -9.95
C VAL A 46 -15.47 -21.95 -8.53
N HIS A 47 -14.75 -22.86 -7.88
CA HIS A 47 -14.26 -22.62 -6.52
C HIS A 47 -13.23 -21.49 -6.47
N VAL A 48 -12.24 -21.44 -7.36
CA VAL A 48 -11.26 -20.33 -7.37
C VAL A 48 -11.90 -19.00 -7.75
N SER A 49 -12.86 -19.01 -8.71
CA SER A 49 -13.59 -17.80 -9.09
C SER A 49 -14.44 -17.28 -7.94
N LEU A 50 -15.18 -18.16 -7.26
CA LEU A 50 -15.99 -17.80 -6.11
C LEU A 50 -15.15 -17.26 -4.96
N PHE A 51 -14.03 -17.91 -4.65
CA PHE A 51 -13.09 -17.45 -3.63
C PHE A 51 -12.57 -16.04 -3.95
N ALA A 52 -12.05 -15.84 -5.17
CA ALA A 52 -11.52 -14.55 -5.58
C ALA A 52 -12.59 -13.46 -5.59
N PHE A 53 -13.77 -13.75 -6.15
CA PHE A 53 -14.85 -12.77 -6.21
C PHE A 53 -15.32 -12.36 -4.81
N LEU A 54 -15.70 -13.31 -3.97
CA LEU A 54 -16.27 -13.00 -2.66
C LEU A 54 -15.27 -12.34 -1.72
N SER A 55 -14.02 -12.80 -1.70
CA SER A 55 -13.01 -12.18 -0.86
C SER A 55 -12.72 -10.73 -1.27
N ASN A 56 -12.56 -10.48 -2.58
CA ASN A 56 -12.30 -9.13 -3.08
C ASN A 56 -13.55 -8.23 -2.99
N LEU A 57 -14.75 -8.78 -3.11
CA LEU A 57 -15.98 -8.03 -2.90
C LEU A 57 -16.05 -7.44 -1.47
N VAL A 58 -15.58 -8.19 -0.47
CA VAL A 58 -15.52 -7.71 0.92
C VAL A 58 -14.33 -6.78 1.15
N ILE A 59 -13.10 -7.18 0.75
CA ILE A 59 -11.88 -6.39 1.00
C ILE A 59 -11.96 -5.03 0.31
N LEU A 60 -12.50 -4.97 -0.91
CA LEU A 60 -12.58 -3.77 -1.74
C LEU A 60 -13.91 -3.03 -1.61
N SER A 61 -14.73 -3.34 -0.59
CA SER A 61 -16.04 -2.69 -0.38
C SER A 61 -15.95 -1.17 -0.26
N TRP A 62 -14.81 -0.64 0.18
CA TRP A 62 -14.55 0.78 0.25
C TRP A 62 -14.64 1.50 -1.11
N THR A 63 -14.39 0.82 -2.23
CA THR A 63 -14.53 1.42 -3.57
C THR A 63 -15.98 1.74 -3.92
N ASN A 64 -16.95 1.14 -3.22
CA ASN A 64 -18.37 1.44 -3.40
C ASN A 64 -18.79 2.78 -2.77
N SER A 65 -18.02 3.32 -1.83
CA SER A 65 -18.48 4.41 -0.94
C SER A 65 -18.96 5.65 -1.69
N PHE A 66 -18.25 6.09 -2.76
CA PHE A 66 -18.61 7.29 -3.51
C PHE A 66 -18.63 7.09 -5.04
N VAL A 67 -18.03 6.02 -5.56
CA VAL A 67 -17.98 5.76 -7.02
C VAL A 67 -19.02 4.75 -7.49
N GLY A 68 -19.82 4.20 -6.56
CA GLY A 68 -20.95 3.33 -6.86
C GLY A 68 -20.60 1.85 -7.00
N SER A 69 -21.66 1.03 -7.03
CA SER A 69 -21.55 -0.44 -6.94
C SER A 69 -20.96 -1.08 -8.19
N ILE A 70 -21.15 -0.48 -9.38
CA ILE A 70 -20.72 -1.09 -10.65
C ILE A 70 -19.18 -1.17 -10.72
N PRO A 71 -18.40 -0.09 -10.51
CA PRO A 71 -16.93 -0.16 -10.49
C PRO A 71 -16.40 -1.14 -9.43
N TRP A 72 -16.99 -1.19 -8.24
CA TRP A 72 -16.65 -2.13 -7.19
C TRP A 72 -16.82 -3.59 -7.61
N ILE A 73 -17.98 -3.95 -8.19
CA ILE A 73 -18.25 -5.30 -8.67
C ILE A 73 -17.29 -5.66 -9.81
N LEU A 74 -17.07 -4.75 -10.77
CA LEU A 74 -16.16 -4.99 -11.90
C LEU A 74 -14.72 -5.17 -11.44
N LEU A 75 -14.24 -4.40 -10.48
CA LEU A 75 -12.91 -4.55 -9.90
C LEU A 75 -12.76 -5.90 -9.19
N SER A 76 -13.80 -6.34 -8.47
CA SER A 76 -13.84 -7.65 -7.80
C SER A 76 -13.87 -8.80 -8.81
N LEU A 77 -14.59 -8.67 -9.92
CA LEU A 77 -14.61 -9.64 -11.02
C LEU A 77 -13.26 -9.71 -11.74
N LEU A 78 -12.59 -8.59 -11.93
CA LEU A 78 -11.25 -8.54 -12.53
C LEU A 78 -10.25 -9.43 -11.77
N GLN A 79 -10.37 -9.51 -10.44
CA GLN A 79 -9.48 -10.35 -9.62
C GLN A 79 -9.59 -11.85 -9.93
N ILE A 80 -10.72 -12.29 -10.50
CA ILE A 80 -10.89 -13.70 -10.92
C ILE A 80 -9.88 -14.07 -12.01
N ILE A 81 -9.62 -13.17 -12.96
CA ILE A 81 -8.78 -13.45 -14.14
C ILE A 81 -7.38 -13.93 -13.74
N TYR A 82 -6.80 -13.34 -12.71
CA TYR A 82 -5.44 -13.68 -12.26
C TYR A 82 -5.32 -15.07 -11.63
N ILE A 83 -6.40 -15.54 -10.95
CA ILE A 83 -6.38 -16.83 -10.25
C ILE A 83 -6.96 -17.98 -11.09
N LEU A 84 -7.57 -17.72 -12.25
CA LEU A 84 -8.11 -18.76 -13.13
C LEU A 84 -7.10 -19.86 -13.48
N PRO A 85 -5.80 -19.58 -13.74
CA PRO A 85 -4.81 -20.62 -13.98
C PRO A 85 -4.76 -21.64 -12.84
N LEU A 86 -4.92 -21.24 -11.58
CA LEU A 86 -4.98 -22.17 -10.46
C LEU A 86 -6.14 -23.15 -10.61
N GLY A 87 -7.34 -22.68 -10.93
CA GLY A 87 -8.51 -23.54 -11.14
C GLY A 87 -8.34 -24.49 -12.32
N PHE A 88 -7.69 -24.05 -13.39
CA PHE A 88 -7.41 -24.86 -14.56
C PHE A 88 -6.40 -25.99 -14.27
N PHE A 89 -5.26 -25.66 -13.67
CA PHE A 89 -4.21 -26.63 -13.39
C PHE A 89 -4.52 -27.55 -12.20
N ALA A 90 -5.30 -27.11 -11.21
CA ALA A 90 -5.80 -27.94 -10.13
C ALA A 90 -6.70 -29.11 -10.60
N ARG A 91 -7.16 -29.11 -11.86
CA ARG A 91 -7.85 -30.24 -12.47
C ARG A 91 -6.91 -31.39 -12.82
N LYS A 92 -5.63 -31.08 -13.05
CA LYS A 92 -4.63 -32.03 -13.58
C LYS A 92 -3.64 -32.50 -12.52
N SER A 93 -3.44 -31.73 -11.45
CA SER A 93 -2.47 -32.04 -10.40
C SER A 93 -2.99 -31.57 -9.03
N ARG A 94 -2.62 -32.31 -7.98
CA ARG A 94 -2.85 -31.95 -6.57
C ARG A 94 -1.57 -31.42 -5.91
N SER A 95 -0.58 -31.06 -6.72
CA SER A 95 0.73 -30.59 -6.25
C SER A 95 0.63 -29.27 -5.47
N ALA A 96 1.07 -29.29 -4.22
CA ALA A 96 1.13 -28.09 -3.40
C ALA A 96 2.14 -27.04 -3.92
N PRO A 97 3.34 -27.41 -4.41
CA PRO A 97 4.23 -26.46 -5.07
C PRO A 97 3.57 -25.74 -6.25
N LEU A 98 2.78 -26.45 -7.08
CA LEU A 98 2.04 -25.87 -8.19
C LEU A 98 0.99 -24.85 -7.68
N PHE A 99 0.26 -25.20 -6.62
CA PHE A 99 -0.71 -24.28 -6.00
C PHE A 99 -0.01 -23.01 -5.52
N ILE A 100 1.07 -23.13 -4.75
CA ILE A 100 1.85 -21.99 -4.22
C ILE A 100 2.38 -21.13 -5.38
N PHE A 101 3.00 -21.76 -6.39
CA PHE A 101 3.55 -21.05 -7.55
C PHE A 101 2.49 -20.25 -8.29
N LEU A 102 1.32 -20.84 -8.55
CA LEU A 102 0.24 -20.17 -9.31
C LEU A 102 -0.38 -19.01 -8.52
N VAL A 103 -0.49 -19.12 -7.20
CA VAL A 103 -0.95 -18.00 -6.36
C VAL A 103 0.07 -16.87 -6.36
N LEU A 104 1.36 -17.15 -6.18
CA LEU A 104 2.42 -16.13 -6.24
C LEU A 104 2.51 -15.47 -7.62
N LEU A 105 2.39 -16.26 -8.69
CA LEU A 105 2.34 -15.74 -10.06
C LEU A 105 1.13 -14.83 -10.27
N SER A 106 -0.04 -15.21 -9.75
CA SER A 106 -1.26 -14.39 -9.77
C SER A 106 -1.02 -13.03 -9.08
N GLU A 107 -0.37 -13.00 -7.92
CA GLU A 107 -0.02 -11.76 -7.22
C GLU A 107 0.97 -10.89 -8.00
N SER A 108 1.98 -11.53 -8.61
CA SER A 108 2.96 -10.85 -9.45
C SER A 108 2.31 -10.22 -10.69
N LEU A 109 1.39 -10.92 -11.35
CA LEU A 109 0.68 -10.42 -12.52
C LEU A 109 -0.25 -9.26 -12.14
N LYS A 110 -1.09 -9.42 -11.11
CA LYS A 110 -2.02 -8.35 -10.70
C LYS A 110 -1.34 -7.07 -10.22
N SER A 111 -0.08 -7.14 -9.82
CA SER A 111 0.71 -5.97 -9.43
C SER A 111 1.27 -5.18 -10.63
N ARG A 112 1.09 -5.67 -11.88
CA ARG A 112 1.67 -5.07 -13.09
C ARG A 112 0.65 -4.78 -14.18
N ILE A 113 -0.37 -5.59 -14.32
CA ILE A 113 -1.35 -5.53 -15.42
C ILE A 113 -2.79 -5.66 -14.88
N PRO A 114 -3.80 -5.06 -15.56
CA PRO A 114 -3.68 -3.99 -16.57
C PRO A 114 -3.31 -2.65 -15.93
N PHE A 115 -3.06 -1.64 -16.74
CA PHE A 115 -2.87 -0.23 -16.33
C PHE A 115 -1.80 -0.02 -15.24
N GLY A 116 -0.81 -0.92 -15.18
CA GLY A 116 0.25 -0.92 -14.18
C GLY A 116 -0.10 -1.66 -12.89
N GLY A 117 -1.22 -2.41 -12.88
CA GLY A 117 -1.62 -3.34 -11.85
C GLY A 117 -2.41 -2.73 -10.69
N PHE A 118 -3.03 -3.62 -9.91
CA PHE A 118 -3.74 -3.29 -8.67
C PHE A 118 -3.38 -4.33 -7.60
N ALA A 119 -2.33 -4.04 -6.83
CA ALA A 119 -1.72 -4.97 -5.88
C ALA A 119 -2.37 -4.96 -4.48
N TRP A 120 -3.51 -4.29 -4.28
CA TRP A 120 -4.11 -4.02 -2.96
C TRP A 120 -4.33 -5.27 -2.12
N THR A 121 -4.85 -6.33 -2.71
CA THR A 121 -5.24 -7.56 -2.00
C THR A 121 -4.16 -8.65 -2.08
N ARG A 122 -2.86 -8.32 -1.91
CA ARG A 122 -1.79 -9.32 -1.77
C ARG A 122 -1.82 -9.95 -0.39
N ILE A 123 -1.55 -11.24 -0.31
CA ILE A 123 -1.52 -12.01 0.95
C ILE A 123 -0.62 -11.33 1.98
N ALA A 124 0.57 -10.90 1.57
CA ALA A 124 1.53 -10.26 2.46
C ALA A 124 0.97 -9.04 3.20
N PHE A 125 0.05 -8.28 2.59
CA PHE A 125 -0.52 -7.08 3.20
C PHE A 125 -1.48 -7.38 4.37
N SER A 126 -2.01 -8.60 4.44
CA SER A 126 -2.76 -9.09 5.61
C SER A 126 -1.86 -9.64 6.72
N GLN A 127 -0.53 -9.66 6.53
CA GLN A 127 0.41 -10.34 7.41
C GLN A 127 1.29 -9.39 8.23
N ILE A 128 0.94 -8.11 8.31
CA ILE A 128 1.76 -7.12 9.02
C ILE A 128 1.99 -7.50 10.49
N ASP A 129 0.99 -8.04 11.16
CA ASP A 129 1.07 -8.45 12.56
C ASP A 129 1.42 -9.95 12.73
N SER A 130 1.78 -10.64 11.65
CA SER A 130 2.25 -12.02 11.73
C SER A 130 3.68 -12.09 12.29
N PRO A 131 4.06 -13.20 12.95
CA PRO A 131 5.41 -13.36 13.49
C PRO A 131 6.49 -13.45 12.40
N TYR A 132 6.11 -13.56 11.13
CA TYR A 132 7.02 -13.61 9.98
C TYR A 132 7.22 -12.24 9.30
N SER A 133 6.44 -11.22 9.66
CA SER A 133 6.52 -9.90 9.01
C SER A 133 7.92 -9.27 9.04
N PRO A 134 8.76 -9.43 10.11
CA PRO A 134 10.12 -8.87 10.11
C PRO A 134 11.02 -9.42 9.01
N LEU A 135 10.76 -10.63 8.49
CA LEU A 135 11.51 -11.21 7.39
C LEU A 135 11.41 -10.40 6.09
N VAL A 136 10.39 -9.55 5.95
CA VAL A 136 10.22 -8.71 4.75
C VAL A 136 11.43 -7.83 4.50
N SER A 137 12.14 -7.39 5.56
CA SER A 137 13.40 -6.64 5.45
C SER A 137 14.53 -7.43 4.75
N VAL A 138 14.44 -8.76 4.72
CA VAL A 138 15.45 -9.66 4.15
C VAL A 138 14.98 -10.27 2.83
N VAL A 139 13.76 -10.85 2.82
CA VAL A 139 13.28 -11.68 1.70
C VAL A 139 12.24 -11.00 0.83
N GLY A 140 11.75 -9.81 1.21
CA GLY A 140 10.76 -9.03 0.47
C GLY A 140 9.31 -9.53 0.62
N ILE A 141 8.39 -8.75 0.08
CA ILE A 141 6.94 -8.94 0.26
C ILE A 141 6.46 -10.25 -0.36
N THR A 142 6.91 -10.60 -1.57
CA THR A 142 6.47 -11.84 -2.26
C THR A 142 6.83 -13.11 -1.48
N ALA A 143 7.97 -13.10 -0.78
CA ALA A 143 8.36 -14.24 0.06
C ALA A 143 7.45 -14.38 1.29
N LEU A 144 6.97 -13.28 1.88
CA LEU A 144 6.01 -13.33 2.98
C LEU A 144 4.69 -13.98 2.54
N SER A 145 4.18 -13.66 1.34
CA SER A 145 3.05 -14.40 0.74
C SER A 145 3.36 -15.90 0.61
N GLY A 146 4.56 -16.24 0.14
CA GLY A 146 5.03 -17.63 0.03
C GLY A 146 5.10 -18.37 1.37
N ILE A 147 5.60 -17.73 2.43
CA ILE A 147 5.64 -18.27 3.79
C ILE A 147 4.22 -18.52 4.30
N THR A 148 3.30 -17.59 4.09
CA THR A 148 1.89 -17.75 4.47
C THR A 148 1.25 -18.97 3.78
N LEU A 149 1.54 -19.19 2.49
CA LEU A 149 1.07 -20.36 1.74
C LEU A 149 1.73 -21.67 2.22
N LEU A 150 3.00 -21.64 2.65
CA LEU A 150 3.65 -22.80 3.27
C LEU A 150 3.02 -23.14 4.62
N VAL A 151 2.65 -22.15 5.43
CA VAL A 151 1.87 -22.35 6.66
C VAL A 151 0.53 -22.99 6.32
N SER A 152 -0.18 -22.49 5.28
CA SER A 152 -1.44 -23.07 4.81
C SER A 152 -1.31 -24.55 4.45
N TYR A 153 -0.23 -24.93 3.78
CA TYR A 153 0.03 -26.31 3.43
C TYR A 153 0.31 -27.18 4.66
N LEU A 154 1.10 -26.68 5.62
CA LEU A 154 1.42 -27.41 6.85
C LEU A 154 0.19 -27.71 7.71
N LEU A 155 -0.80 -26.81 7.72
CA LEU A 155 -2.07 -27.03 8.43
C LEU A 155 -2.82 -28.27 7.93
N LEU A 156 -2.70 -28.60 6.65
CA LEU A 156 -3.35 -29.77 6.05
C LEU A 156 -2.49 -31.04 6.06
N HIS A 157 -1.18 -30.85 5.94
CA HIS A 157 -0.21 -31.93 5.78
C HIS A 157 0.94 -31.75 6.79
N PRO A 158 0.76 -32.17 8.05
CA PRO A 158 1.80 -32.08 9.06
C PRO A 158 3.08 -32.77 8.57
N ASN A 159 4.11 -31.97 8.36
CA ASN A 159 5.40 -32.42 7.86
C ASN A 159 6.54 -31.83 8.71
N ARG A 160 7.31 -32.70 9.37
CA ARG A 160 8.38 -32.26 10.28
C ARG A 160 9.42 -31.35 9.60
N ARG A 161 9.74 -31.59 8.32
CA ARG A 161 10.71 -30.74 7.58
C ARG A 161 10.18 -29.34 7.33
N ILE A 162 8.89 -29.24 6.95
CA ILE A 162 8.24 -27.93 6.76
C ILE A 162 8.05 -27.23 8.09
N ALA A 163 7.65 -27.96 9.14
CA ALA A 163 7.55 -27.40 10.49
C ALA A 163 8.88 -26.85 10.99
N LEU A 164 9.99 -27.61 10.79
CA LEU A 164 11.33 -27.15 11.13
C LEU A 164 11.74 -25.92 10.31
N LEU A 165 11.45 -25.90 9.00
CA LEU A 165 11.71 -24.73 8.16
C LEU A 165 10.97 -23.51 8.68
N LEU A 166 9.65 -23.61 8.95
CA LEU A 166 8.86 -22.50 9.45
C LEU A 166 9.32 -22.04 10.83
N PHE A 167 9.73 -22.98 11.70
CA PHE A 167 10.32 -22.64 13.00
C PHE A 167 11.66 -21.91 12.82
N THR A 168 12.51 -22.38 11.91
CA THR A 168 13.77 -21.69 11.58
C THR A 168 13.52 -20.29 11.05
N LEU A 169 12.54 -20.13 10.14
CA LEU A 169 12.14 -18.81 9.64
C LEU A 169 11.55 -17.91 10.74
N PHE A 170 10.80 -18.48 11.68
CA PHE A 170 10.33 -17.75 12.86
C PHE A 170 11.50 -17.25 13.71
N VAL A 171 12.47 -18.11 14.03
CA VAL A 171 13.66 -17.71 14.79
C VAL A 171 14.44 -16.65 14.01
N ALA A 172 14.64 -16.85 12.70
CA ALA A 172 15.30 -15.87 11.85
C ALA A 172 14.57 -14.53 11.80
N SER A 173 13.23 -14.53 11.88
CA SER A 173 12.43 -13.29 11.92
C SER A 173 12.70 -12.47 13.19
N GLN A 174 12.90 -13.15 14.32
CA GLN A 174 13.23 -12.48 15.59
C GLN A 174 14.65 -11.90 15.60
N LEU A 175 15.53 -12.47 14.76
CA LEU A 175 16.92 -12.04 14.59
C LEU A 175 17.11 -11.13 13.36
N ALA A 176 16.05 -10.89 12.59
CA ALA A 176 16.13 -10.07 11.39
C ALA A 176 16.71 -8.69 11.74
N PRO A 177 17.73 -8.23 11.02
CA PRO A 177 18.36 -6.95 11.31
C PRO A 177 17.34 -5.85 11.06
N THR A 178 16.87 -5.24 12.12
CA THR A 178 16.20 -3.96 12.02
C THR A 178 17.31 -2.93 11.85
N SER A 179 17.25 -2.13 10.80
CA SER A 179 18.19 -1.02 10.63
C SER A 179 18.02 -0.08 11.84
N SER A 180 18.94 -0.20 12.81
CA SER A 180 18.76 0.41 14.12
C SER A 180 19.69 1.59 14.38
N HIS A 181 20.59 1.90 13.47
CA HIS A 181 21.46 3.05 13.62
C HIS A 181 20.82 4.27 12.95
N SER A 182 20.11 5.07 13.75
CA SER A 182 19.76 6.41 13.33
C SER A 182 21.03 7.25 13.22
N VAL A 183 21.18 7.95 12.12
CA VAL A 183 22.28 8.91 11.94
C VAL A 183 21.97 10.23 12.62
N ASP A 184 20.69 10.57 12.71
CA ASP A 184 20.15 11.77 13.37
C ASP A 184 18.63 11.61 13.58
N SER A 185 17.93 12.70 13.89
CA SER A 185 16.47 12.76 14.06
C SER A 185 15.94 14.16 13.72
N LEU A 186 14.74 14.23 13.15
CA LEU A 186 14.01 15.47 12.90
C LEU A 186 12.80 15.59 13.83
N ASN A 187 12.56 16.81 14.31
CA ASN A 187 11.30 17.14 15.00
C ASN A 187 10.27 17.45 13.92
N VAL A 188 9.28 16.60 13.78
CA VAL A 188 8.25 16.71 12.75
C VAL A 188 6.89 17.08 13.32
N LEU A 189 6.15 17.88 12.56
CA LEU A 189 4.74 18.19 12.80
C LEU A 189 3.95 17.75 11.56
N ALA A 190 3.29 16.59 11.63
CA ALA A 190 2.45 16.08 10.55
C ALA A 190 0.99 16.47 10.81
N ILE A 191 0.36 17.11 9.82
CA ILE A 191 -0.96 17.75 9.96
C ILE A 191 -2.04 16.96 9.25
N GLN A 192 -3.09 16.58 9.97
CA GLN A 192 -4.38 16.13 9.44
C GLN A 192 -5.37 17.28 9.56
N GLY A 193 -5.45 18.11 8.52
CA GLY A 193 -6.24 19.34 8.56
C GLY A 193 -7.72 19.15 8.29
N GLY A 194 -8.09 18.00 7.72
CA GLY A 194 -9.44 17.72 7.27
C GLY A 194 -9.77 18.36 5.91
N VAL A 195 -11.00 18.16 5.49
CA VAL A 195 -11.60 18.76 4.29
C VAL A 195 -12.93 19.41 4.64
N PRO A 196 -13.39 20.43 3.88
CA PRO A 196 -14.67 21.10 4.14
C PRO A 196 -15.86 20.16 4.01
N GLU A 197 -15.80 19.26 3.03
CA GLU A 197 -16.83 18.27 2.71
C GLU A 197 -16.15 16.96 2.33
N ARG A 198 -16.65 15.83 2.84
CA ARG A 198 -16.13 14.51 2.50
C ARG A 198 -16.75 14.00 1.21
N GLY A 199 -16.05 13.14 0.49
CA GLY A 199 -16.53 12.56 -0.76
C GLY A 199 -15.85 13.16 -1.99
N LEU A 200 -16.51 13.08 -3.14
CA LEU A 200 -15.95 13.53 -4.43
C LEU A 200 -15.74 15.05 -4.52
N ASN A 201 -16.51 15.83 -3.76
CA ASN A 201 -16.49 17.30 -3.79
C ASN A 201 -15.58 17.92 -2.70
N PHE A 202 -14.63 17.18 -2.16
CA PHE A 202 -13.78 17.62 -1.04
C PHE A 202 -13.02 18.93 -1.31
N ASN A 203 -12.77 19.27 -2.56
CA ASN A 203 -12.07 20.48 -3.02
C ASN A 203 -12.95 21.46 -3.82
N ALA A 204 -14.29 21.35 -3.74
CA ALA A 204 -15.20 22.20 -4.51
C ALA A 204 -15.06 23.70 -4.21
N ARG A 205 -14.63 24.06 -2.97
CA ARG A 205 -14.32 25.44 -2.60
C ARG A 205 -12.80 25.65 -2.58
N ALA A 206 -12.30 26.35 -3.58
CA ALA A 206 -10.88 26.66 -3.73
C ALA A 206 -10.24 27.25 -2.46
N GLN A 207 -9.05 26.79 -2.11
CA GLN A 207 -8.26 27.14 -0.93
C GLN A 207 -8.89 26.75 0.43
N ALA A 208 -10.00 26.03 0.45
CA ALA A 208 -10.63 25.67 1.70
C ALA A 208 -9.85 24.58 2.45
N VAL A 209 -9.26 23.63 1.72
CA VAL A 209 -8.38 22.60 2.28
C VAL A 209 -7.09 23.24 2.78
N LEU A 210 -6.49 24.14 1.99
CA LEU A 210 -5.33 24.95 2.37
C LEU A 210 -5.56 25.69 3.70
N ASP A 211 -6.70 26.40 3.83
CA ASP A 211 -7.01 27.19 5.02
C ASP A 211 -7.18 26.33 6.28
N LEU A 212 -7.69 25.10 6.14
CA LEU A 212 -7.79 24.13 7.24
C LEU A 212 -6.41 23.67 7.72
N HIS A 213 -5.51 23.35 6.78
CA HIS A 213 -4.15 22.91 7.12
C HIS A 213 -3.33 24.03 7.73
N ILE A 214 -3.45 25.28 7.24
CA ILE A 214 -2.82 26.46 7.85
C ILE A 214 -3.30 26.65 9.31
N ARG A 215 -4.62 26.63 9.53
CA ARG A 215 -5.18 26.81 10.87
C ARG A 215 -4.72 25.75 11.86
N THR A 216 -4.72 24.47 11.42
CA THR A 216 -4.27 23.35 12.28
C THR A 216 -2.78 23.47 12.58
N SER A 217 -1.95 23.81 11.58
CA SER A 217 -0.51 24.03 11.79
C SER A 217 -0.23 25.13 12.81
N LEU A 218 -0.91 26.28 12.69
CA LEU A 218 -0.74 27.41 13.60
C LEU A 218 -1.26 27.12 15.01
N ARG A 219 -2.31 26.32 15.15
CA ARG A 219 -2.86 25.90 16.44
C ARG A 219 -1.91 24.97 17.20
N ASP A 220 -1.30 24.00 16.48
CA ASP A 220 -0.63 22.86 17.11
C ASP A 220 0.90 23.01 17.16
N ARG A 221 1.49 24.01 16.51
CA ARG A 221 2.94 24.28 16.58
C ARG A 221 3.39 24.62 18.00
N ASP A 222 4.65 24.33 18.32
CA ASP A 222 5.29 24.75 19.55
C ASP A 222 6.64 25.46 19.36
N GLY A 223 7.11 25.59 18.11
CA GLY A 223 8.35 26.27 17.73
C GLY A 223 9.59 25.38 17.81
N SER A 224 9.44 24.08 18.00
CA SER A 224 10.54 23.12 17.99
C SER A 224 10.63 22.33 16.68
N GLU A 225 9.75 22.59 15.74
CA GLU A 225 9.63 21.85 14.48
C GLU A 225 10.77 22.14 13.53
N ASP A 226 11.39 21.08 12.99
CA ASP A 226 12.34 21.16 11.88
C ASP A 226 11.60 21.06 10.54
N LEU A 227 10.51 20.27 10.49
CA LEU A 227 9.74 19.98 9.29
C LEU A 227 8.25 19.87 9.58
N ILE A 228 7.44 20.63 8.84
CA ILE A 228 5.99 20.47 8.79
C ILE A 228 5.65 19.59 7.60
N ILE A 229 4.72 18.65 7.78
CA ILE A 229 4.31 17.72 6.74
C ILE A 229 2.80 17.79 6.54
N TRP A 230 2.37 18.06 5.30
CA TRP A 230 0.97 18.09 4.90
C TRP A 230 0.63 16.98 3.93
N PRO A 231 -0.59 16.45 3.96
CA PRO A 231 -1.04 15.34 3.13
C PRO A 231 -1.15 15.69 1.63
N GLU A 232 -1.52 14.68 0.84
CA GLU A 232 -1.85 14.82 -0.59
C GLU A 232 -2.98 15.82 -0.78
N ASN A 233 -2.84 16.73 -1.75
CA ASN A 233 -3.82 17.76 -2.09
C ASN A 233 -4.20 18.70 -0.93
N ALA A 234 -3.36 18.84 0.08
CA ALA A 234 -3.54 19.82 1.16
C ALA A 234 -3.51 21.27 0.62
N ILE A 235 -2.77 21.48 -0.47
CA ILE A 235 -2.82 22.71 -1.26
C ILE A 235 -3.67 22.42 -2.50
N ASP A 236 -4.94 22.81 -2.43
CA ASP A 236 -5.99 22.53 -3.39
C ASP A 236 -6.03 23.48 -4.60
N VAL A 237 -5.02 24.32 -4.74
CA VAL A 237 -4.78 25.23 -5.87
C VAL A 237 -3.29 25.22 -6.21
N ASP A 238 -2.92 25.66 -7.42
CA ASP A 238 -1.51 25.75 -7.80
C ASP A 238 -0.76 26.83 -6.99
N PRO A 239 0.09 26.46 -6.02
CA PRO A 239 0.77 27.43 -5.16
C PRO A 239 1.83 28.25 -5.89
N LEU A 240 2.28 27.79 -7.06
CA LEU A 240 3.32 28.46 -7.86
C LEU A 240 2.73 29.54 -8.80
N LYS A 241 1.41 29.55 -8.98
CA LYS A 241 0.69 30.51 -9.85
C LYS A 241 -0.37 31.31 -9.11
N ASN A 242 -0.86 30.83 -7.97
CA ASN A 242 -1.89 31.51 -7.22
C ASN A 242 -1.27 32.39 -6.13
N PHE A 243 -1.21 33.69 -6.41
CA PHE A 243 -0.63 34.68 -5.51
C PHE A 243 -1.26 34.71 -4.09
N VAL A 244 -2.56 34.38 -3.97
CA VAL A 244 -3.22 34.32 -2.65
C VAL A 244 -2.73 33.13 -1.85
N ALA A 245 -2.62 31.96 -2.48
CA ALA A 245 -2.09 30.75 -1.85
C ALA A 245 -0.62 30.93 -1.47
N GLU A 246 0.20 31.46 -2.37
CA GLU A 246 1.61 31.79 -2.11
C GLU A 246 1.76 32.71 -0.89
N ARG A 247 0.97 33.78 -0.82
CA ARG A 247 1.00 34.72 0.32
C ARG A 247 0.61 34.03 1.63
N LYS A 248 -0.40 33.16 1.61
CA LYS A 248 -0.83 32.41 2.80
C LYS A 248 0.25 31.45 3.28
N LEU A 249 0.89 30.72 2.36
CA LEU A 249 1.97 29.79 2.65
C LEU A 249 3.19 30.54 3.22
N ASN A 250 3.60 31.66 2.58
CA ASN A 250 4.69 32.49 3.06
C ASN A 250 4.43 33.06 4.46
N GLY A 251 3.15 33.43 4.74
CA GLY A 251 2.73 33.86 6.06
C GLY A 251 2.87 32.77 7.12
N LEU A 252 2.45 31.54 6.79
CA LEU A 252 2.56 30.38 7.66
C LEU A 252 4.06 30.06 7.94
N ILE A 253 4.85 29.88 6.88
CA ILE A 253 6.26 29.43 6.96
C ILE A 253 7.08 30.43 7.80
N LYS A 254 6.93 31.74 7.55
CA LYS A 254 7.58 32.79 8.37
C LYS A 254 7.15 32.78 9.82
N THR A 255 5.92 32.34 10.11
CA THR A 255 5.40 32.30 11.48
C THR A 255 5.88 31.09 12.27
N ILE A 256 6.10 29.94 11.56
CA ILE A 256 6.55 28.69 12.20
C ILE A 256 8.08 28.60 12.21
N ASP A 257 8.75 29.18 11.22
CA ASP A 257 10.21 29.14 11.02
C ASP A 257 10.74 27.71 10.82
N ALA A 258 9.98 26.91 10.03
CA ALA A 258 10.33 25.54 9.65
C ALA A 258 10.06 25.30 8.17
N GLU A 259 10.80 24.35 7.56
CA GLU A 259 10.51 23.90 6.20
C GLU A 259 9.14 23.20 6.12
N LEU A 260 8.43 23.33 4.98
CA LEU A 260 7.13 22.73 4.75
C LEU A 260 7.18 21.75 3.57
N LEU A 261 6.90 20.46 3.83
CA LEU A 261 6.71 19.45 2.80
C LEU A 261 5.21 19.19 2.62
N ALA A 262 4.65 19.63 1.50
CA ALA A 262 3.19 19.62 1.30
C ALA A 262 2.77 18.97 -0.02
N GLY A 263 1.69 18.20 0.02
CA GLY A 263 0.99 17.72 -1.18
C GLY A 263 0.22 18.85 -1.86
N ALA A 264 0.43 19.04 -3.15
CA ALA A 264 -0.17 20.12 -3.93
C ALA A 264 -0.55 19.68 -5.34
N ILE A 265 -1.56 20.35 -5.91
CA ILE A 265 -1.90 20.24 -7.33
C ILE A 265 -1.21 21.39 -8.07
N VAL A 266 -0.43 21.04 -9.10
CA VAL A 266 0.26 22.01 -9.95
C VAL A 266 -0.25 21.90 -11.38
N GLN A 267 -0.49 23.04 -12.02
CA GLN A 267 -0.87 23.15 -13.42
C GLN A 267 0.33 23.56 -14.28
N GLU A 268 0.97 22.59 -14.94
CA GLU A 268 2.08 22.85 -15.85
C GLU A 268 1.67 22.53 -17.31
N ALA A 269 2.17 21.49 -17.92
CA ALA A 269 1.70 20.96 -19.19
C ALA A 269 0.54 19.95 -19.00
N GLY A 270 -0.34 20.19 -18.02
CA GLY A 270 -1.40 19.35 -17.52
C GLY A 270 -1.48 19.43 -16.01
N LEU A 271 -2.49 18.81 -15.39
CA LEU A 271 -2.57 18.68 -13.94
C LEU A 271 -1.52 17.69 -13.44
N ARG A 272 -0.82 18.04 -12.36
CA ARG A 272 0.17 17.19 -11.71
C ARG A 272 -0.10 17.10 -10.21
N ASN A 273 -0.10 15.90 -9.69
CA ASN A 273 -0.12 15.64 -8.26
C ASN A 273 1.33 15.65 -7.75
N THR A 274 1.63 16.49 -6.77
CA THR A 274 3.01 16.78 -6.36
C THR A 274 3.18 16.76 -4.85
N SER A 275 4.42 16.52 -4.42
CA SER A 275 4.93 16.85 -3.10
C SER A 275 5.98 17.93 -3.26
N ILE A 276 5.78 19.08 -2.62
CA ILE A 276 6.63 20.26 -2.73
C ILE A 276 7.29 20.55 -1.38
N LEU A 277 8.60 20.65 -1.36
CA LEU A 277 9.34 21.18 -0.22
C LEU A 277 9.52 22.69 -0.39
N PHE A 278 8.98 23.46 0.54
CA PHE A 278 9.19 24.89 0.67
C PHE A 278 10.23 25.15 1.76
N ASP A 279 11.20 26.00 1.47
CA ASP A 279 12.19 26.46 2.45
C ASP A 279 11.61 27.52 3.42
N ASN A 280 12.40 27.93 4.42
CA ASN A 280 12.00 28.93 5.41
C ASN A 280 11.71 30.32 4.81
N SER A 281 12.10 30.57 3.55
CA SER A 281 11.70 31.80 2.83
C SER A 281 10.32 31.68 2.17
N GLY A 282 9.81 30.46 2.03
CA GLY A 282 8.59 30.12 1.29
C GLY A 282 8.84 29.81 -0.19
N ALA A 283 10.10 29.74 -0.63
CA ALA A 283 10.43 29.32 -1.99
C ALA A 283 10.35 27.79 -2.15
N ALA A 284 9.87 27.34 -3.30
CA ALA A 284 9.85 25.91 -3.63
C ALA A 284 11.30 25.42 -3.86
N LYS A 285 11.83 24.64 -2.93
CA LYS A 285 13.20 24.08 -2.96
C LYS A 285 13.30 22.84 -3.85
N SER A 286 12.29 21.98 -3.82
CA SER A 286 12.21 20.77 -4.65
C SER A 286 10.79 20.30 -4.85
N ILE A 287 10.49 19.67 -6.00
CA ILE A 287 9.15 19.21 -6.39
C ILE A 287 9.25 17.77 -6.87
N TYR A 288 8.59 16.85 -6.14
CA TYR A 288 8.34 15.48 -6.59
C TYR A 288 6.99 15.42 -7.28
N ILE A 289 6.93 14.89 -8.49
CA ILE A 289 5.70 14.67 -9.25
C ILE A 289 5.34 13.19 -9.15
N LYS A 290 4.11 12.88 -8.77
CA LYS A 290 3.60 11.51 -8.67
C LYS A 290 3.87 10.72 -9.94
N ARG A 291 4.62 9.62 -9.81
CA ARG A 291 5.09 8.80 -10.95
C ARG A 291 4.11 7.69 -11.32
N LYS A 292 3.31 7.24 -10.34
CA LYS A 292 2.32 6.19 -10.53
C LYS A 292 0.93 6.74 -10.21
N LEU A 293 0.22 7.14 -11.25
CA LEU A 293 -1.14 7.65 -11.13
C LEU A 293 -2.13 6.54 -10.75
N THR A 294 -3.17 6.92 -10.03
CA THR A 294 -4.28 6.06 -9.63
C THR A 294 -5.23 5.87 -10.81
N PRO A 295 -5.38 4.66 -11.37
CA PRO A 295 -6.39 4.41 -12.40
C PRO A 295 -7.80 4.73 -11.89
N PHE A 296 -8.61 5.35 -12.72
CA PHE A 296 -9.98 5.82 -12.44
C PHE A 296 -10.10 6.92 -11.38
N GLY A 297 -8.99 7.36 -10.77
CA GLY A 297 -8.96 8.49 -9.84
C GLY A 297 -8.21 9.71 -10.40
N GLU A 298 -7.09 9.47 -11.10
CA GLU A 298 -6.24 10.53 -11.66
C GLU A 298 -6.12 10.45 -13.18
N TYR A 299 -6.61 9.39 -13.80
CA TYR A 299 -6.83 9.26 -15.24
C TYR A 299 -7.82 8.14 -15.51
N ILE A 300 -8.49 8.18 -16.63
CA ILE A 300 -9.50 7.18 -17.00
C ILE A 300 -8.96 6.26 -18.10
N PRO A 301 -8.56 5.02 -17.75
CA PRO A 301 -8.24 4.02 -18.75
C PRO A 301 -9.46 3.64 -19.58
N LEU A 302 -9.30 3.48 -20.90
CA LEU A 302 -10.40 3.13 -21.82
C LEU A 302 -11.59 4.07 -21.65
N ARG A 303 -11.35 5.37 -21.59
CA ARG A 303 -12.32 6.43 -21.27
C ARG A 303 -13.70 6.24 -21.91
N PRO A 304 -13.86 5.94 -23.22
CA PRO A 304 -15.20 5.76 -23.80
C PRO A 304 -16.01 4.62 -23.19
N ILE A 305 -15.34 3.56 -22.74
CA ILE A 305 -15.99 2.44 -22.05
C ILE A 305 -16.32 2.80 -20.60
N ALA A 306 -15.40 3.48 -19.93
CA ALA A 306 -15.56 3.87 -18.54
C ALA A 306 -16.72 4.87 -18.35
N GLU A 307 -16.83 5.87 -19.22
CA GLU A 307 -17.91 6.87 -19.23
C GLU A 307 -19.28 6.23 -19.49
N PHE A 308 -19.33 5.22 -20.38
CA PHE A 308 -20.56 4.44 -20.61
C PHE A 308 -21.00 3.66 -19.34
N ILE A 309 -20.04 3.19 -18.52
CA ILE A 309 -20.30 2.39 -17.33
C ILE A 309 -20.62 3.25 -16.10
N SER A 310 -19.95 4.38 -15.95
CA SER A 310 -20.05 5.23 -14.77
C SER A 310 -20.02 6.71 -15.13
N PRO A 311 -21.06 7.49 -14.79
CA PRO A 311 -21.08 8.93 -15.01
C PRO A 311 -19.91 9.66 -14.35
N TYR A 312 -19.40 9.16 -13.22
CA TYR A 312 -18.26 9.75 -12.51
C TYR A 312 -16.96 9.77 -13.32
N ALA A 313 -16.85 8.95 -14.37
CA ALA A 313 -15.69 8.96 -15.24
C ALA A 313 -15.61 10.26 -16.09
N GLU A 314 -16.72 10.92 -16.35
CA GLU A 314 -16.78 12.20 -17.07
C GLU A 314 -16.15 13.34 -16.24
N ASP A 315 -16.30 13.30 -14.92
CA ASP A 315 -15.84 14.35 -14.00
C ASP A 315 -14.32 14.29 -13.75
N VAL A 316 -13.66 13.17 -14.05
CA VAL A 316 -12.24 13.00 -13.79
C VAL A 316 -11.39 13.68 -14.87
N THR A 317 -10.64 14.70 -14.47
CA THR A 317 -9.60 15.31 -15.31
C THR A 317 -8.30 14.51 -15.22
N ASP A 318 -7.73 14.15 -16.38
CA ASP A 318 -6.51 13.36 -16.43
C ASP A 318 -5.30 14.15 -15.93
N PHE A 319 -4.59 13.56 -14.99
CA PHE A 319 -3.29 14.04 -14.51
C PHE A 319 -2.15 13.53 -15.39
N THR A 320 -1.03 14.25 -15.36
CA THR A 320 0.20 13.87 -16.04
C THR A 320 1.21 13.32 -15.03
N ALA A 321 1.67 12.08 -15.24
CA ALA A 321 2.64 11.43 -14.38
C ALA A 321 4.03 12.06 -14.49
N GLY A 322 4.77 12.07 -13.37
CA GLY A 322 6.20 12.31 -13.34
C GLY A 322 6.99 11.11 -13.86
N ASN A 323 8.26 11.33 -14.19
CA ASN A 323 9.17 10.29 -14.68
C ASN A 323 10.50 10.24 -13.92
N THR A 324 10.77 11.22 -13.06
CA THR A 324 12.02 11.36 -12.32
C THR A 324 11.82 11.10 -10.83
N ARG A 325 12.84 10.49 -10.21
CA ARG A 325 12.95 10.43 -8.75
C ARG A 325 13.46 11.77 -8.25
N VAL A 326 12.74 12.39 -7.33
CA VAL A 326 13.18 13.55 -6.57
C VAL A 326 13.19 13.16 -5.08
N ILE A 327 14.28 13.45 -4.40
CA ILE A 327 14.41 13.31 -2.95
C ILE A 327 14.58 14.72 -2.39
N HIS A 328 13.80 15.04 -1.38
CA HIS A 328 13.83 16.34 -0.71
C HIS A 328 14.98 16.36 0.29
N GLU A 329 15.67 17.50 0.40
CA GLU A 329 16.73 17.68 1.37
C GLU A 329 16.29 18.66 2.46
N VAL A 330 16.21 18.19 3.70
CA VAL A 330 15.86 18.96 4.91
C VAL A 330 17.02 18.87 5.89
N GLN A 331 17.63 19.98 6.23
CA GLN A 331 18.79 20.04 7.13
C GLN A 331 19.94 19.06 6.78
N GLY A 332 20.17 18.81 5.48
CA GLY A 332 21.19 17.88 4.99
C GLY A 332 20.76 16.41 4.95
N HIS A 333 19.52 16.10 5.34
CA HIS A 333 18.96 14.75 5.35
C HIS A 333 18.01 14.51 4.15
N GLN A 334 17.93 13.27 3.71
CA GLN A 334 17.20 12.88 2.51
C GLN A 334 15.79 12.37 2.86
N ILE A 335 14.76 13.09 2.45
CA ILE A 335 13.35 12.78 2.71
C ILE A 335 12.69 12.32 1.41
N GLY A 336 12.21 11.09 1.37
CA GLY A 336 11.54 10.51 0.21
C GLY A 336 10.03 10.63 0.31
N SER A 337 9.39 11.20 -0.71
CA SER A 337 7.92 11.27 -0.82
C SER A 337 7.36 10.11 -1.64
N VAL A 338 6.29 9.51 -1.14
CA VAL A 338 5.44 8.52 -1.81
C VAL A 338 4.01 9.06 -1.75
N ILE A 339 3.34 9.17 -2.90
CA ILE A 339 1.99 9.75 -2.93
C ILE A 339 0.94 8.66 -3.08
N CYS A 340 0.16 8.43 -2.02
CA CYS A 340 -1.06 7.62 -1.97
C CYS A 340 -0.87 6.22 -2.61
N TYR A 341 -1.50 5.96 -3.75
CA TYR A 341 -1.47 4.70 -4.49
C TYR A 341 -0.05 4.17 -4.80
N GLU A 342 0.96 5.02 -4.84
CA GLU A 342 2.35 4.62 -5.10
C GLU A 342 2.88 3.63 -4.06
N VAL A 343 2.34 3.61 -2.83
CA VAL A 343 2.72 2.68 -1.77
C VAL A 343 2.53 1.21 -2.16
N LEU A 344 1.65 0.93 -3.15
CA LEU A 344 1.43 -0.41 -3.71
C LEU A 344 2.54 -0.86 -4.66
N THR A 345 3.33 0.07 -5.19
CA THR A 345 4.30 -0.20 -6.26
C THR A 345 5.66 -0.53 -5.69
N ASP A 346 5.97 -1.83 -5.57
CA ASP A 346 7.20 -2.34 -4.93
C ASP A 346 8.48 -1.67 -5.44
N GLY A 347 8.63 -1.56 -6.77
CA GLY A 347 9.82 -0.99 -7.40
C GLY A 347 9.99 0.51 -7.09
N LEU A 348 8.88 1.26 -7.08
CA LEU A 348 8.89 2.70 -6.83
C LEU A 348 9.25 2.98 -5.36
N VAL A 349 8.60 2.29 -4.42
CA VAL A 349 8.88 2.50 -2.99
C VAL A 349 10.33 2.15 -2.66
N ARG A 350 10.86 1.03 -3.19
CA ARG A 350 12.27 0.67 -2.99
C ARG A 350 13.24 1.66 -3.63
N ASP A 351 12.92 2.17 -4.83
CA ASP A 351 13.72 3.19 -5.51
C ASP A 351 13.85 4.47 -4.68
N ILE A 352 12.74 4.97 -4.13
CA ILE A 352 12.73 6.14 -3.24
C ILE A 352 13.46 5.83 -1.94
N ALA A 353 13.12 4.72 -1.27
CA ALA A 353 13.69 4.34 0.02
C ALA A 353 15.21 4.13 -0.03
N SER A 354 15.76 3.67 -1.17
CA SER A 354 17.21 3.45 -1.34
C SER A 354 18.04 4.71 -1.22
N SER A 355 17.42 5.88 -1.40
CA SER A 355 18.09 7.19 -1.40
C SER A 355 17.53 8.15 -0.35
N SER A 356 16.78 7.61 0.63
CA SER A 356 16.14 8.43 1.67
C SER A 356 16.55 7.98 3.06
N ASP A 357 16.52 8.89 4.02
CA ASP A 357 16.71 8.64 5.46
C ASP A 357 15.37 8.46 6.18
N LEU A 358 14.32 9.08 5.65
CA LEU A 358 12.94 9.05 6.11
C LEU A 358 12.01 8.98 4.91
N LEU A 359 10.87 8.28 5.04
CA LEU A 359 9.81 8.30 4.03
C LEU A 359 8.59 9.06 4.55
N VAL A 360 7.95 9.78 3.64
CA VAL A 360 6.66 10.42 3.86
C VAL A 360 5.66 9.86 2.86
N VAL A 361 4.54 9.32 3.36
CA VAL A 361 3.42 8.85 2.54
C VAL A 361 2.32 9.88 2.64
N HIS A 362 2.13 10.66 1.58
CA HIS A 362 1.07 11.65 1.46
C HIS A 362 -0.19 10.98 0.95
N THR A 363 -1.31 11.06 1.66
CA THR A 363 -2.58 10.42 1.25
C THR A 363 -3.74 11.40 1.29
N ASN A 364 -4.76 11.09 0.50
CA ASN A 364 -6.04 11.79 0.54
C ASN A 364 -7.17 10.77 0.54
N SER A 365 -7.67 10.45 1.72
CA SER A 365 -8.78 9.50 1.90
C SER A 365 -10.15 10.18 1.93
N ALA A 366 -10.27 11.47 1.53
CA ALA A 366 -11.53 12.21 1.61
C ALA A 366 -12.66 11.53 0.83
N THR A 367 -12.34 10.95 -0.34
CA THR A 367 -13.28 10.19 -1.18
C THR A 367 -13.73 8.87 -0.53
N PHE A 368 -12.92 8.30 0.36
CA PHE A 368 -13.18 6.99 1.01
C PHE A 368 -13.34 7.08 2.53
N SER A 369 -13.50 8.30 3.06
CA SER A 369 -13.63 8.56 4.50
C SER A 369 -14.75 7.73 5.13
N GLY A 370 -14.50 7.18 6.32
CA GLY A 370 -15.44 6.29 7.02
C GLY A 370 -15.43 4.84 6.50
N SER A 371 -14.52 4.49 5.57
CA SER A 371 -14.35 3.13 5.06
C SER A 371 -13.07 2.47 5.58
N SER A 372 -12.85 1.21 5.21
CA SER A 372 -11.64 0.48 5.57
C SER A 372 -10.40 0.85 4.73
N GLU A 373 -10.53 1.72 3.73
CA GLU A 373 -9.45 2.06 2.80
C GLU A 373 -8.21 2.58 3.54
N GLY A 374 -8.37 3.61 4.37
CA GLY A 374 -7.25 4.26 5.06
C GLY A 374 -6.50 3.31 5.99
N MET A 375 -7.21 2.46 6.75
CA MET A 375 -6.57 1.46 7.61
C MET A 375 -5.86 0.37 6.82
N GLN A 376 -6.42 -0.08 5.69
CA GLN A 376 -5.75 -1.02 4.79
C GLN A 376 -4.48 -0.39 4.18
N GLN A 377 -4.53 0.87 3.79
CA GLN A 377 -3.36 1.59 3.28
C GLN A 377 -2.29 1.78 4.36
N LEU A 378 -2.69 2.08 5.60
CA LEU A 378 -1.77 2.17 6.73
C LEU A 378 -1.10 0.82 7.02
N ALA A 379 -1.82 -0.29 6.95
CA ALA A 379 -1.24 -1.64 7.11
C ALA A 379 -0.18 -1.92 6.04
N ILE A 380 -0.43 -1.52 4.78
CA ILE A 380 0.56 -1.60 3.70
C ILE A 380 1.77 -0.70 4.01
N THR A 381 1.55 0.52 4.46
CA THR A 381 2.60 1.47 4.84
C THR A 381 3.47 0.93 5.98
N ARG A 382 2.88 0.29 6.98
CA ARG A 382 3.59 -0.40 8.06
C ARG A 382 4.53 -1.50 7.53
N LEU A 383 4.06 -2.28 6.55
CA LEU A 383 4.88 -3.31 5.92
C LEU A 383 6.02 -2.71 5.08
N ARG A 384 5.79 -1.56 4.43
CA ARG A 384 6.84 -0.80 3.73
C ARG A 384 7.90 -0.25 4.68
N ALA A 385 7.53 0.13 5.90
CA ALA A 385 8.50 0.53 6.92
C ALA A 385 9.45 -0.63 7.25
N ILE A 386 8.94 -1.85 7.43
CA ILE A 386 9.75 -3.06 7.64
C ILE A 386 10.61 -3.36 6.41
N GLU A 387 10.02 -3.36 5.20
CA GLU A 387 10.72 -3.66 3.96
C GLU A 387 11.91 -2.72 3.74
N SER A 388 11.70 -1.43 3.94
CA SER A 388 12.73 -0.40 3.72
C SER A 388 13.69 -0.23 4.90
N GLY A 389 13.27 -0.59 6.11
CA GLY A 389 13.99 -0.31 7.35
C GLY A 389 14.01 1.17 7.69
N LYS A 390 13.03 1.94 7.21
CA LYS A 390 12.90 3.38 7.41
C LYS A 390 11.75 3.70 8.35
N SER A 391 11.87 4.80 9.11
CA SER A 391 10.68 5.43 9.68
C SER A 391 9.79 5.93 8.54
N ILE A 392 8.49 5.85 8.71
CA ILE A 392 7.51 6.40 7.75
C ILE A 392 6.53 7.30 8.47
N ILE A 393 6.33 8.50 7.95
CA ILE A 393 5.25 9.39 8.35
C ILE A 393 4.16 9.25 7.29
N SER A 394 3.05 8.63 7.64
CA SER A 394 1.85 8.58 6.81
C SER A 394 0.93 9.71 7.22
N VAL A 395 0.66 10.63 6.33
CA VAL A 395 -0.18 11.79 6.61
C VAL A 395 -1.34 11.85 5.62
N SER A 396 -2.57 11.97 6.15
CA SER A 396 -3.80 11.99 5.36
C SER A 396 -4.60 13.27 5.59
N THR A 397 -5.41 13.65 4.60
CA THR A 397 -6.36 14.77 4.76
C THR A 397 -7.45 14.43 5.79
N THR A 398 -8.00 13.21 5.75
CA THR A 398 -9.12 12.76 6.59
C THR A 398 -8.96 11.35 7.10
N GLY A 399 -8.21 10.49 6.41
CA GLY A 399 -7.96 9.11 6.82
C GLY A 399 -6.95 9.03 7.97
N PRO A 400 -6.62 7.84 8.46
CA PRO A 400 -5.69 7.69 9.57
C PRO A 400 -4.30 8.22 9.20
N SER A 401 -3.77 9.11 10.02
CA SER A 401 -2.38 9.56 9.94
C SER A 401 -1.56 8.91 11.04
N ALA A 402 -0.32 8.49 10.74
CA ALA A 402 0.48 7.75 11.68
C ALA A 402 1.99 8.02 11.54
N ILE A 403 2.70 7.95 12.66
CA ILE A 403 4.16 7.83 12.69
C ILE A 403 4.49 6.36 12.90
N VAL A 404 5.18 5.76 11.94
CA VAL A 404 5.51 4.33 11.91
C VAL A 404 7.02 4.17 12.04
N ASN A 405 7.46 3.33 12.97
CA ASN A 405 8.88 3.03 13.14
C ASN A 405 9.38 1.98 12.11
N PRO A 406 10.69 1.76 11.97
CA PRO A 406 11.24 0.79 11.01
C PRO A 406 10.84 -0.67 11.24
N ARG A 407 10.20 -0.98 12.37
CA ARG A 407 9.64 -2.31 12.67
C ARG A 407 8.16 -2.42 12.32
N GLY A 408 7.58 -1.40 11.69
CA GLY A 408 6.16 -1.35 11.34
C GLY A 408 5.22 -1.09 12.51
N ALA A 409 5.74 -0.75 13.70
CA ALA A 409 4.91 -0.37 14.82
C ALA A 409 4.46 1.10 14.70
N VAL A 410 3.18 1.33 14.94
CA VAL A 410 2.58 2.67 15.01
C VAL A 410 2.95 3.30 16.34
N LEU A 411 3.65 4.43 16.30
CA LEU A 411 4.06 5.18 17.49
C LEU A 411 3.03 6.21 17.91
N GLN A 412 2.40 6.85 16.91
CA GLN A 412 1.30 7.80 17.10
C GLN A 412 0.29 7.61 15.97
N LEU A 413 -0.98 7.84 16.25
CA LEU A 413 -2.10 7.69 15.34
C LEU A 413 -3.10 8.82 15.55
N LEU A 414 -3.57 9.42 14.45
CA LEU A 414 -4.83 10.14 14.37
C LEU A 414 -5.83 9.28 13.62
N GLU A 415 -7.02 9.15 14.14
CA GLU A 415 -8.09 8.33 13.57
C GLU A 415 -8.72 8.99 12.34
N ASP A 416 -9.51 8.20 11.59
CA ASP A 416 -10.27 8.71 10.43
C ASP A 416 -11.23 9.82 10.87
N GLY A 417 -11.16 10.96 10.17
CA GLY A 417 -12.00 12.13 10.41
C GLY A 417 -11.58 13.01 11.60
N GLU A 418 -10.55 12.65 12.33
CA GLU A 418 -9.97 13.49 13.36
C GLU A 418 -9.23 14.68 12.72
N ILE A 419 -9.28 15.86 13.33
CA ILE A 419 -8.51 17.04 12.91
C ILE A 419 -7.48 17.35 13.97
N GLY A 420 -6.19 17.21 13.62
CA GLY A 420 -5.11 17.36 14.57
C GLY A 420 -3.73 17.25 13.93
N SER A 421 -2.75 16.99 14.78
CA SER A 421 -1.36 16.83 14.38
C SER A 421 -0.69 15.70 15.13
N LEU A 422 0.32 15.11 14.50
CA LEU A 422 1.27 14.19 15.12
C LEU A 422 2.59 14.92 15.31
N LYS A 423 3.12 14.90 16.52
CA LYS A 423 4.42 15.49 16.85
C LYS A 423 5.38 14.43 17.34
N ALA A 424 6.52 14.30 16.70
CA ALA A 424 7.55 13.39 17.16
C ALA A 424 8.95 13.82 16.72
N ARG A 425 9.91 13.40 17.52
CA ARG A 425 11.31 13.33 17.08
C ARG A 425 11.52 12.00 16.37
N VAL A 426 11.60 12.04 15.04
CA VAL A 426 11.63 10.85 14.18
C VAL A 426 13.08 10.51 13.82
N PRO A 427 13.53 9.27 14.08
CA PRO A 427 14.89 8.85 13.76
C PRO A 427 15.07 8.73 12.25
N LEU A 428 16.20 9.22 11.75
CA LEU A 428 16.64 9.17 10.36
C LEU A 428 17.59 8.00 10.16
N ILE A 429 17.34 7.17 9.14
CA ILE A 429 18.07 5.92 8.93
C ILE A 429 18.62 5.90 7.51
N SER A 430 19.92 6.08 7.35
CA SER A 430 20.58 6.10 6.03
C SER A 430 20.73 4.72 5.40
N THR A 431 20.84 3.66 6.22
CA THR A 431 21.07 2.30 5.72
C THR A 431 19.77 1.66 5.19
N GLY A 432 19.84 1.03 4.02
CA GLY A 432 18.75 0.21 3.48
C GLY A 432 18.84 -1.25 3.89
N THR A 433 17.71 -1.95 3.87
CA THR A 433 17.60 -3.40 4.13
C THR A 433 18.15 -4.24 2.97
N ILE A 434 18.28 -5.55 3.17
CA ILE A 434 18.61 -6.50 2.10
C ILE A 434 17.51 -6.47 1.02
N ALA A 435 16.24 -6.40 1.42
CA ALA A 435 15.11 -6.32 0.49
C ALA A 435 15.17 -5.07 -0.39
N THR A 436 15.52 -3.91 0.17
CA THR A 436 15.70 -2.68 -0.60
C THR A 436 16.87 -2.80 -1.59
N ARG A 437 18.00 -3.38 -1.17
CA ARG A 437 19.21 -3.52 -2.00
C ARG A 437 19.04 -4.51 -3.16
N LEU A 438 18.46 -5.68 -2.89
CA LEU A 438 18.25 -6.72 -3.91
C LEU A 438 17.03 -6.41 -4.79
N GLY A 439 16.08 -5.64 -4.29
CA GLY A 439 14.95 -5.15 -5.06
C GLY A 439 14.10 -6.25 -5.69
N GLY A 440 13.77 -6.09 -6.98
CA GLY A 440 12.93 -7.03 -7.73
C GLY A 440 13.52 -8.43 -7.91
N TRP A 441 14.84 -8.59 -7.73
CA TRP A 441 15.49 -9.92 -7.84
C TRP A 441 14.99 -10.90 -6.79
N LEU A 442 14.57 -10.44 -5.61
CA LEU A 442 13.97 -11.31 -4.59
C LEU A 442 12.65 -11.92 -5.07
N GLU A 443 11.79 -11.16 -5.70
CA GLU A 443 10.55 -11.68 -6.28
C GLU A 443 10.85 -12.70 -7.36
N VAL A 444 11.78 -12.40 -8.28
CA VAL A 444 12.21 -13.33 -9.33
C VAL A 444 12.74 -14.62 -8.73
N ALA A 445 13.60 -14.53 -7.71
CA ALA A 445 14.16 -15.70 -7.03
C ALA A 445 13.07 -16.57 -6.38
N VAL A 446 12.09 -15.95 -5.71
CA VAL A 446 10.95 -16.66 -5.09
C VAL A 446 10.11 -17.38 -6.14
N LEU A 447 9.80 -16.72 -7.27
CA LEU A 447 9.02 -17.32 -8.36
C LEU A 447 9.80 -18.46 -9.04
N LEU A 448 11.09 -18.29 -9.29
CA LEU A 448 11.93 -19.36 -9.86
C LEU A 448 12.05 -20.56 -8.93
N LEU A 449 12.22 -20.33 -7.63
CA LEU A 449 12.27 -21.40 -6.62
C LEU A 449 10.94 -22.16 -6.55
N ALA A 450 9.81 -21.46 -6.51
CA ALA A 450 8.49 -22.07 -6.52
C ALA A 450 8.23 -22.83 -7.83
N GLY A 451 8.64 -22.30 -8.97
CA GLY A 451 8.60 -22.97 -10.27
C GLY A 451 9.44 -24.22 -10.33
N PHE A 452 10.66 -24.20 -9.78
CA PHE A 452 11.53 -25.37 -9.70
C PHE A 452 10.91 -26.51 -8.88
N PHE A 453 10.39 -26.22 -7.69
CA PHE A 453 9.70 -27.23 -6.87
C PHE A 453 8.42 -27.74 -7.54
N THR A 454 7.72 -26.89 -8.27
CA THR A 454 6.57 -27.31 -9.10
C THR A 454 7.00 -28.31 -10.16
N PHE A 455 8.05 -28.02 -10.93
CA PHE A 455 8.56 -28.90 -11.96
C PHE A 455 9.02 -30.24 -11.38
N ALA A 456 9.76 -30.22 -10.27
CA ALA A 456 10.22 -31.43 -9.58
C ALA A 456 9.04 -32.29 -9.07
N SER A 457 7.98 -31.66 -8.55
CA SER A 457 6.78 -32.35 -8.09
C SER A 457 6.01 -33.02 -9.24
N LEU A 458 5.80 -32.28 -10.33
CA LEU A 458 5.07 -32.80 -11.51
C LEU A 458 5.83 -33.94 -12.20
N ARG A 459 7.16 -33.91 -12.22
CA ARG A 459 7.96 -35.04 -12.69
C ARG A 459 7.72 -36.29 -11.86
N ARG A 460 7.72 -36.17 -10.53
CA ARG A 460 7.48 -37.33 -9.63
C ARG A 460 6.08 -37.92 -9.84
N GLU A 461 5.06 -37.09 -9.99
CA GLU A 461 3.70 -37.58 -10.28
C GLU A 461 3.62 -38.38 -11.58
N ARG A 462 4.43 -38.04 -12.61
CA ARG A 462 4.47 -38.79 -13.90
C ARG A 462 5.16 -40.16 -13.79
N TYR A 463 6.11 -40.34 -12.88
CA TYR A 463 6.82 -41.60 -12.71
C TYR A 463 6.17 -42.53 -11.66
N SER A 464 5.14 -42.05 -10.97
CA SER A 464 4.36 -42.83 -10.00
C SER A 464 3.05 -43.41 -10.57
N LEU A 465 2.75 -43.12 -11.82
CA LEU A 465 1.68 -43.71 -12.65
C LEU A 465 2.25 -44.75 -13.61
#